data_d3719ceab8de7bcae2d43ae273fe4623
#
_entry.id   d3719ceab8de7bcae2d43ae273fe4623
#
_cell.length_a   1.000
_cell.length_b   1.000
_cell.length_c   1.000
_cell.angle_alpha   90.00
_cell.angle_beta   90.00
_cell.angle_gamma   90.00
#
_symmetry.space_group_name_H-M   'P 1'
#
loop_
_entity.id
_entity.type
_entity.pdbx_description
1 polymer ?
#
loop_
_entity_poly.entity_id
_entity_poly.type
_entity_poly.pdbx_seq_one_letter_code
_entity_poly.pdbx_strand_id
1 'polypeptide(L)'
;MLKFKHLPGLAIAASIAAVAFVVEYLIKNNTAGVISPLVIAVVLGALTSNLGWLPENCRVGLGFAARNLLRLGIVLLGLQLSFSQVRELGAPGLALVIVVVAATFVGTQWLGKKMGLSPGLSLLVATGFSICGASAIAAMRPVSDADDDDMAYAIALVTICGTLAIFLLPAIGELIGFSGAQFGSWVGASVHDVAQTVA
;
A
#
# COMPACT_ATOMS: atom_id res chain seq x y z
N MET A 1 24.28 -7.47 13.47
CA MET A 1 24.33 -6.34 14.43
C MET A 1 23.41 -5.23 13.93
N LEU A 2 22.20 -5.11 14.49
CA LEU A 2 21.33 -3.92 14.27
C LEU A 2 22.08 -2.72 14.85
N LYS A 3 22.64 -1.90 13.97
CA LYS A 3 23.33 -0.69 14.39
C LYS A 3 22.33 0.21 15.13
N PHE A 4 22.71 0.77 16.25
CA PHE A 4 21.95 1.71 17.10
C PHE A 4 21.23 2.85 16.35
N LYS A 5 21.64 3.11 15.11
CA LYS A 5 21.04 4.12 14.21
C LYS A 5 19.58 3.82 13.79
N HIS A 6 19.12 2.57 13.86
CA HIS A 6 17.75 2.20 13.46
C HIS A 6 16.75 2.28 14.62
N LEU A 7 17.25 2.26 15.86
CA LEU A 7 16.42 2.15 17.06
C LEU A 7 15.37 3.27 17.19
N PRO A 8 15.72 4.57 17.03
CA PRO A 8 14.74 5.62 17.24
C PRO A 8 13.59 5.59 16.23
N GLY A 9 13.88 5.30 14.95
CA GLY A 9 12.83 5.17 13.93
C GLY A 9 11.94 3.94 14.13
N LEU A 10 12.53 2.81 14.57
CA LEU A 10 11.76 1.61 14.91
C LEU A 10 10.87 1.84 16.14
N ALA A 11 11.38 2.56 17.14
CA ALA A 11 10.59 2.90 18.33
C ALA A 11 9.37 3.77 17.97
N ILE A 12 9.54 4.77 17.11
CA ILE A 12 8.42 5.60 16.63
C ILE A 12 7.41 4.75 15.84
N ALA A 13 7.87 3.92 14.91
CA ALA A 13 6.97 3.03 14.15
C ALA A 13 6.18 2.10 15.08
N ALA A 14 6.85 1.49 16.07
CA ALA A 14 6.21 0.64 17.06
C ALA A 14 5.23 1.42 17.95
N SER A 15 5.56 2.65 18.34
CA SER A 15 4.67 3.50 19.14
C SER A 15 3.41 3.88 18.37
N ILE A 16 3.55 4.27 17.10
CA ILE A 16 2.40 4.60 16.24
C ILE A 16 1.52 3.35 16.06
N ALA A 17 2.11 2.19 15.81
CA ALA A 17 1.37 0.94 15.71
C ALA A 17 0.64 0.60 17.03
N ALA A 18 1.30 0.71 18.17
CA ALA A 18 0.68 0.47 19.47
C ALA A 18 -0.49 1.42 19.75
N VAL A 19 -0.31 2.73 19.46
CA VAL A 19 -1.37 3.72 19.60
C VAL A 19 -2.55 3.39 18.67
N ALA A 20 -2.28 2.98 17.43
CA ALA A 20 -3.33 2.60 16.49
C ALA A 20 -4.17 1.41 16.99
N PHE A 21 -3.53 0.39 17.56
CA PHE A 21 -4.23 -0.75 18.17
C PHE A 21 -5.03 -0.35 19.42
N VAL A 22 -4.48 0.52 20.27
CA VAL A 22 -5.20 1.01 21.45
C VAL A 22 -6.43 1.84 21.04
N VAL A 23 -6.27 2.71 20.06
CA VAL A 23 -7.38 3.53 19.55
C VAL A 23 -8.47 2.65 18.92
N GLU A 24 -8.09 1.67 18.11
CA GLU A 24 -9.04 0.68 17.56
C GLU A 24 -9.78 -0.04 18.68
N TYR A 25 -9.07 -0.55 19.69
CA TYR A 25 -9.67 -1.24 20.82
C TYR A 25 -10.69 -0.36 21.57
N LEU A 26 -10.36 0.92 21.78
CA LEU A 26 -11.25 1.87 22.45
C LEU A 26 -12.48 2.20 21.59
N ILE A 27 -12.30 2.38 20.27
CA ILE A 27 -13.41 2.65 19.34
C ILE A 27 -14.35 1.43 19.28
N LYS A 28 -13.79 0.23 19.14
CA LYS A 28 -14.56 -1.02 19.06
C LYS A 28 -15.41 -1.27 20.31
N ASN A 29 -14.93 -0.87 21.49
CA ASN A 29 -15.67 -1.02 22.74
C ASN A 29 -16.76 0.06 22.96
N ASN A 30 -16.62 1.22 22.30
CA ASN A 30 -17.50 2.37 22.55
C ASN A 30 -18.43 2.70 21.36
N THR A 31 -18.17 2.16 20.18
CA THR A 31 -18.91 2.51 18.95
C THR A 31 -19.11 1.26 18.09
N ALA A 32 -20.24 1.18 17.38
CA ALA A 32 -20.54 0.09 16.45
C ALA A 32 -19.70 0.14 15.14
N GLY A 33 -18.78 1.10 15.01
CA GLY A 33 -17.92 1.27 13.83
C GLY A 33 -16.58 0.52 13.98
N VAL A 34 -16.23 -0.27 12.99
CA VAL A 34 -14.93 -0.95 12.90
C VAL A 34 -14.02 -0.09 12.04
N ILE A 35 -13.11 0.67 12.67
CA ILE A 35 -12.04 1.37 11.94
C ILE A 35 -10.78 0.51 12.03
N SER A 36 -10.21 0.14 10.88
CA SER A 36 -8.98 -0.64 10.83
C SER A 36 -7.82 0.08 11.56
N PRO A 37 -7.02 -0.61 12.40
CA PRO A 37 -5.84 -0.02 13.03
C PRO A 37 -4.82 0.46 12.01
N LEU A 38 -4.83 -0.08 10.78
CA LEU A 38 -3.97 0.38 9.70
C LEU A 38 -4.34 1.79 9.21
N VAL A 39 -5.64 2.10 9.09
CA VAL A 39 -6.09 3.46 8.75
C VAL A 39 -5.62 4.45 9.81
N ILE A 40 -5.80 4.10 11.08
CA ILE A 40 -5.36 4.94 12.20
C ILE A 40 -3.83 5.14 12.13
N ALA A 41 -3.06 4.09 11.88
CA ALA A 41 -1.61 4.16 11.76
C ALA A 41 -1.17 5.04 10.58
N VAL A 42 -1.84 4.96 9.43
CA VAL A 42 -1.58 5.81 8.25
C VAL A 42 -1.85 7.26 8.56
N VAL A 43 -2.99 7.58 9.17
CA VAL A 43 -3.35 8.96 9.55
C VAL A 43 -2.36 9.52 10.57
N LEU A 44 -2.02 8.76 11.62
CA LEU A 44 -1.04 9.18 12.63
C LEU A 44 0.36 9.36 12.02
N GLY A 45 0.77 8.47 11.12
CA GLY A 45 2.03 8.55 10.40
C GLY A 45 2.11 9.79 9.51
N ALA A 46 1.05 10.07 8.77
CA ALA A 46 0.94 11.25 7.93
C ALA A 46 0.96 12.55 8.76
N LEU A 47 0.21 12.60 9.86
CA LEU A 47 0.19 13.75 10.76
C LEU A 47 1.57 14.02 11.38
N THR A 48 2.21 13.00 11.93
CA THR A 48 3.54 13.13 12.54
C THR A 48 4.61 13.56 11.53
N SER A 49 4.51 13.08 10.29
CA SER A 49 5.41 13.46 9.20
C SER A 49 5.20 14.91 8.77
N ASN A 50 3.95 15.34 8.56
CA ASN A 50 3.62 16.68 8.08
C ASN A 50 3.81 17.78 9.14
N LEU A 51 3.62 17.45 10.42
CA LEU A 51 3.86 18.38 11.54
C LEU A 51 5.35 18.57 11.86
N GLY A 52 6.24 17.91 11.17
CA GLY A 52 7.68 18.03 11.38
C GLY A 52 8.16 17.43 12.71
N TRP A 53 7.35 16.62 13.38
CA TRP A 53 7.69 15.98 14.67
C TRP A 53 8.69 14.83 14.53
N LEU A 54 9.03 14.47 13.29
CA LEU A 54 9.97 13.38 13.01
C LEU A 54 11.41 13.92 12.95
N PRO A 55 12.26 13.64 13.96
CA PRO A 55 13.67 13.99 13.91
C PRO A 55 14.36 13.29 12.72
N GLU A 56 15.32 13.94 12.11
CA GLU A 56 16.05 13.37 10.96
C GLU A 56 16.71 12.03 11.29
N ASN A 57 17.15 11.84 12.53
CA ASN A 57 17.72 10.59 13.01
C ASN A 57 16.77 9.39 12.93
N CYS A 58 15.46 9.62 12.82
CA CYS A 58 14.45 8.55 12.73
C CYS A 58 14.21 8.06 11.31
N ARG A 59 14.58 8.86 10.29
CA ARG A 59 14.37 8.53 8.87
C ARG A 59 15.04 7.21 8.47
N VAL A 60 16.25 6.97 9.00
CA VAL A 60 17.00 5.72 8.71
C VAL A 60 16.28 4.50 9.27
N GLY A 61 15.76 4.58 10.50
CA GLY A 61 15.01 3.50 11.15
C GLY A 61 13.63 3.28 10.51
N LEU A 62 12.92 4.34 10.15
CA LEU A 62 11.65 4.27 9.43
C LEU A 62 11.83 3.65 8.05
N GLY A 63 12.90 4.03 7.33
CA GLY A 63 13.24 3.40 6.04
C GLY A 63 13.61 1.92 6.16
N PHE A 64 14.21 1.51 7.28
CA PHE A 64 14.44 0.09 7.58
C PHE A 64 13.12 -0.64 7.87
N ALA A 65 12.23 -0.05 8.67
CA ALA A 65 10.91 -0.60 8.94
C ALA A 65 10.10 -0.76 7.65
N ALA A 66 10.02 0.27 6.84
CA ALA A 66 9.28 0.28 5.58
C ALA A 66 9.81 -0.74 4.55
N ARG A 67 11.09 -1.10 4.59
CA ARG A 67 11.66 -2.08 3.65
C ARG A 67 11.71 -3.50 4.22
N ASN A 68 12.19 -3.66 5.45
CA ASN A 68 12.49 -4.98 6.00
C ASN A 68 11.33 -5.55 6.82
N LEU A 69 10.71 -4.74 7.69
CA LEU A 69 9.57 -5.20 8.48
C LEU A 69 8.33 -5.39 7.62
N LEU A 70 8.09 -4.49 6.65
CA LEU A 70 6.99 -4.65 5.70
C LEU A 70 7.14 -5.94 4.88
N ARG A 71 8.36 -6.22 4.36
CA ARG A 71 8.62 -7.47 3.63
C ARG A 71 8.40 -8.70 4.52
N LEU A 72 8.87 -8.67 5.76
CA LEU A 72 8.62 -9.75 6.73
C LEU A 72 7.12 -9.91 6.98
N GLY A 73 6.38 -8.82 7.16
CA GLY A 73 4.93 -8.82 7.30
C GLY A 73 4.22 -9.47 6.11
N ILE A 74 4.62 -9.13 4.89
CA ILE A 74 4.06 -9.73 3.65
C ILE A 74 4.37 -11.23 3.59
N VAL A 75 5.58 -11.66 3.96
CA VAL A 75 5.93 -13.10 4.02
C VAL A 75 5.06 -13.82 5.05
N LEU A 76 4.86 -13.25 6.23
CA LEU A 76 4.01 -13.83 7.27
C LEU A 76 2.53 -13.90 6.84
N LEU A 77 2.03 -12.86 6.15
CA LEU A 77 0.70 -12.88 5.55
C LEU A 77 0.59 -13.99 4.48
N GLY A 78 1.63 -14.14 3.64
CA GLY A 78 1.69 -15.21 2.66
C GLY A 78 1.67 -16.61 3.27
N LEU A 79 2.29 -16.78 4.44
CA LEU A 79 2.24 -18.05 5.19
C LEU A 79 0.86 -18.33 5.81
N GLN A 80 0.03 -17.30 6.05
CA GLN A 80 -1.34 -17.46 6.52
C GLN A 80 -2.30 -17.85 5.38
N LEU A 81 -1.91 -17.60 4.11
CA LEU A 81 -2.67 -18.06 2.97
C LEU A 81 -2.73 -19.58 2.97
N SER A 82 -3.90 -20.12 3.27
CA SER A 82 -4.15 -21.55 3.22
C SER A 82 -4.16 -22.02 1.76
N PHE A 83 -3.52 -23.15 1.49
CA PHE A 83 -3.61 -23.83 0.17
C PHE A 83 -5.08 -24.07 -0.25
N SER A 84 -6.00 -24.24 0.71
CA SER A 84 -7.44 -24.35 0.46
C SER A 84 -8.01 -23.06 -0.13
N GLN A 85 -7.65 -21.89 0.38
CA GLN A 85 -8.14 -20.59 -0.11
C GLN A 85 -7.66 -20.31 -1.55
N VAL A 86 -6.40 -20.64 -1.86
CA VAL A 86 -5.88 -20.55 -3.24
C VAL A 86 -6.62 -21.51 -4.16
N ARG A 87 -6.97 -22.69 -3.67
CA ARG A 87 -7.72 -23.70 -4.42
C ARG A 87 -9.18 -23.28 -4.62
N GLU A 88 -9.80 -22.62 -3.63
CA GLU A 88 -11.15 -22.04 -3.74
C GLU A 88 -11.21 -20.90 -4.76
N LEU A 89 -10.14 -20.11 -4.90
CA LEU A 89 -10.03 -19.09 -5.94
C LEU A 89 -10.09 -19.70 -7.35
N GLY A 90 -9.54 -20.90 -7.49
CA GLY A 90 -9.57 -21.68 -8.72
C GLY A 90 -8.85 -21.02 -9.91
N ALA A 91 -8.89 -21.68 -11.04
CA ALA A 91 -8.30 -21.17 -12.28
C ALA A 91 -8.94 -19.84 -12.77
N PRO A 92 -10.26 -19.61 -12.62
CA PRO A 92 -10.85 -18.33 -13.00
C PRO A 92 -10.34 -17.15 -12.17
N GLY A 93 -10.18 -17.33 -10.87
CA GLY A 93 -9.65 -16.27 -9.99
C GLY A 93 -8.20 -15.93 -10.30
N LEU A 94 -7.35 -16.93 -10.52
CA LEU A 94 -5.97 -16.73 -10.95
C LEU A 94 -5.89 -16.02 -12.30
N ALA A 95 -6.73 -16.42 -13.27
CA ALA A 95 -6.80 -15.76 -14.55
C ALA A 95 -7.22 -14.29 -14.41
N LEU A 96 -8.20 -14.00 -13.54
CA LEU A 96 -8.62 -12.62 -13.26
C LEU A 96 -7.46 -11.77 -12.72
N VAL A 97 -6.70 -12.30 -11.76
CA VAL A 97 -5.52 -11.58 -11.20
C VAL A 97 -4.51 -11.25 -12.30
N ILE A 98 -4.17 -12.24 -13.14
CA ILE A 98 -3.21 -12.05 -14.25
C ILE A 98 -3.74 -10.98 -15.22
N VAL A 99 -5.02 -11.06 -15.60
CA VAL A 99 -5.63 -10.10 -16.52
C VAL A 99 -5.63 -8.68 -15.92
N VAL A 100 -6.01 -8.54 -14.66
CA VAL A 100 -6.04 -7.23 -13.98
C VAL A 100 -4.64 -6.62 -13.93
N VAL A 101 -3.63 -7.37 -13.50
CA VAL A 101 -2.24 -6.90 -13.43
C VAL A 101 -1.73 -6.50 -14.82
N ALA A 102 -1.93 -7.36 -15.83
CA ALA A 102 -1.48 -7.09 -17.19
C ALA A 102 -2.22 -5.89 -17.81
N ALA A 103 -3.54 -5.81 -17.64
CA ALA A 103 -4.35 -4.71 -18.15
C ALA A 103 -3.98 -3.38 -17.49
N THR A 104 -3.75 -3.37 -16.18
CA THR A 104 -3.31 -2.17 -15.45
C THR A 104 -1.93 -1.74 -15.93
N PHE A 105 -0.99 -2.65 -16.07
CA PHE A 105 0.37 -2.34 -16.53
C PHE A 105 0.39 -1.76 -17.95
N VAL A 106 -0.24 -2.46 -18.88
CA VAL A 106 -0.30 -2.03 -20.29
C VAL A 106 -1.14 -0.76 -20.44
N GLY A 107 -2.31 -0.73 -19.79
CA GLY A 107 -3.23 0.41 -19.84
C GLY A 107 -2.60 1.69 -19.29
N THR A 108 -1.89 1.59 -18.15
CA THR A 108 -1.20 2.74 -17.57
C THR A 108 -0.07 3.24 -18.45
N GLN A 109 0.73 2.36 -19.05
CA GLN A 109 1.76 2.77 -20.01
C GLN A 109 1.17 3.43 -21.27
N TRP A 110 0.09 2.84 -21.79
CA TRP A 110 -0.60 3.41 -22.95
C TRP A 110 -1.17 4.81 -22.64
N LEU A 111 -1.79 4.97 -21.46
CA LEU A 111 -2.31 6.26 -21.02
C LEU A 111 -1.18 7.27 -20.81
N GLY A 112 -0.09 6.87 -20.17
CA GLY A 112 1.09 7.70 -19.96
C GLY A 112 1.66 8.23 -21.27
N LYS A 113 1.81 7.36 -22.28
CA LYS A 113 2.21 7.77 -23.64
C LYS A 113 1.25 8.78 -24.25
N LYS A 114 -0.06 8.59 -24.11
CA LYS A 114 -1.05 9.54 -24.62
C LYS A 114 -1.00 10.90 -23.92
N MET A 115 -0.65 10.91 -22.63
CA MET A 115 -0.48 12.14 -21.84
C MET A 115 0.87 12.82 -22.08
N GLY A 116 1.76 12.24 -22.90
CA GLY A 116 3.08 12.80 -23.19
C GLY A 116 4.10 12.61 -22.08
N LEU A 117 3.89 11.65 -21.18
CA LEU A 117 4.88 11.31 -20.15
C LEU A 117 6.12 10.68 -20.77
N SER A 118 7.28 10.86 -20.10
CA SER A 118 8.50 10.18 -20.47
C SER A 118 8.29 8.66 -20.40
N PRO A 119 8.98 7.86 -21.24
CA PRO A 119 8.89 6.40 -21.18
C PRO A 119 9.28 5.85 -19.80
N GLY A 120 10.28 6.47 -19.16
CA GLY A 120 10.75 6.11 -17.83
C GLY A 120 9.67 6.33 -16.76
N LEU A 121 9.10 7.53 -16.70
CA LEU A 121 8.01 7.86 -15.75
C LEU A 121 6.79 6.96 -15.99
N SER A 122 6.40 6.78 -17.25
CA SER A 122 5.26 5.92 -17.62
C SER A 122 5.46 4.47 -17.15
N LEU A 123 6.68 3.95 -17.29
CA LEU A 123 7.05 2.61 -16.81
C LEU A 123 7.01 2.52 -15.28
N LEU A 124 7.54 3.52 -14.57
CA LEU A 124 7.52 3.54 -13.10
C LEU A 124 6.09 3.61 -12.55
N VAL A 125 5.26 4.48 -13.11
CA VAL A 125 3.85 4.61 -12.71
C VAL A 125 3.08 3.31 -12.99
N ALA A 126 3.26 2.72 -14.18
CA ALA A 126 2.62 1.46 -14.54
C ALA A 126 3.03 0.32 -13.59
N THR A 127 4.31 0.24 -13.24
CA THR A 127 4.82 -0.76 -12.29
C THR A 127 4.24 -0.54 -10.90
N GLY A 128 4.16 0.71 -10.45
CA GLY A 128 3.61 1.06 -9.14
C GLY A 128 2.13 0.68 -9.01
N PHE A 129 1.32 1.01 -10.00
CA PHE A 129 -0.12 0.68 -10.00
C PHE A 129 -0.43 -0.81 -10.23
N SER A 130 0.50 -1.57 -10.79
CA SER A 130 0.25 -2.98 -11.13
C SER A 130 0.75 -3.98 -10.07
N ILE A 131 1.69 -3.59 -9.21
CA ILE A 131 2.35 -4.53 -8.30
C ILE A 131 2.10 -4.17 -6.83
N CYS A 132 2.93 -3.30 -6.24
CA CYS A 132 2.82 -2.96 -4.81
C CYS A 132 3.22 -1.51 -4.50
N GLY A 133 2.96 -0.59 -5.41
CA GLY A 133 3.20 0.83 -5.20
C GLY A 133 4.69 1.19 -5.14
N ALA A 134 5.05 1.98 -4.14
CA ALA A 134 6.38 2.56 -3.99
C ALA A 134 7.54 1.55 -4.01
N SER A 135 7.33 0.35 -3.46
CA SER A 135 8.36 -0.69 -3.45
C SER A 135 8.67 -1.21 -4.84
N ALA A 136 7.65 -1.36 -5.69
CA ALA A 136 7.81 -1.79 -7.08
C ALA A 136 8.49 -0.69 -7.93
N ILE A 137 8.13 0.58 -7.72
CA ILE A 137 8.77 1.74 -8.34
C ILE A 137 10.27 1.76 -8.01
N ALA A 138 10.61 1.64 -6.73
CA ALA A 138 12.00 1.62 -6.28
C ALA A 138 12.81 0.45 -6.87
N ALA A 139 12.18 -0.70 -7.05
CA ALA A 139 12.82 -1.87 -7.66
C ALA A 139 13.01 -1.70 -9.17
N MET A 140 12.09 -1.01 -9.86
CA MET A 140 12.14 -0.79 -11.30
C MET A 140 13.09 0.36 -11.68
N ARG A 141 13.33 1.34 -10.78
CA ARG A 141 14.15 2.52 -11.06
C ARG A 141 15.51 2.22 -11.69
N PRO A 142 16.31 1.23 -11.22
CA PRO A 142 17.65 0.98 -11.79
C PRO A 142 17.65 0.47 -13.24
N VAL A 143 16.52 -0.05 -13.73
CA VAL A 143 16.37 -0.62 -15.08
C VAL A 143 15.47 0.23 -15.97
N SER A 144 14.96 1.36 -15.46
CA SER A 144 14.21 2.36 -16.22
C SER A 144 15.12 3.53 -16.60
N ASP A 145 14.84 4.17 -17.72
CA ASP A 145 15.49 5.42 -18.12
C ASP A 145 14.90 6.65 -17.37
N ALA A 146 14.31 6.42 -16.21
CA ALA A 146 13.71 7.46 -15.37
C ALA A 146 14.78 8.16 -14.51
N ASP A 147 14.59 9.42 -14.19
CA ASP A 147 15.41 10.15 -13.25
C ASP A 147 14.83 10.09 -11.81
N ASP A 148 15.46 10.80 -10.88
CA ASP A 148 15.04 10.80 -9.48
C ASP A 148 13.75 11.61 -9.26
N ASP A 149 13.48 12.61 -10.10
CA ASP A 149 12.24 13.38 -10.09
C ASP A 149 11.09 12.52 -10.62
N ASP A 150 11.29 11.78 -11.70
CA ASP A 150 10.32 10.80 -12.21
C ASP A 150 9.93 9.77 -11.15
N MET A 151 10.93 9.27 -10.41
CA MET A 151 10.69 8.34 -9.29
C MET A 151 9.86 9.00 -8.18
N ALA A 152 10.19 10.23 -7.81
CA ALA A 152 9.45 10.97 -6.79
C ALA A 152 8.00 11.23 -7.20
N TYR A 153 7.77 11.64 -8.44
CA TYR A 153 6.42 11.81 -9.00
C TYR A 153 5.62 10.50 -9.02
N ALA A 154 6.22 9.41 -9.47
CA ALA A 154 5.57 8.11 -9.50
C ALA A 154 5.14 7.65 -8.09
N ILE A 155 6.03 7.78 -7.09
CA ILE A 155 5.74 7.43 -5.70
C ILE A 155 4.65 8.32 -5.13
N ALA A 156 4.70 9.63 -5.37
CA ALA A 156 3.67 10.57 -4.91
C ALA A 156 2.30 10.23 -5.49
N LEU A 157 2.23 9.98 -6.81
CA LEU A 157 0.98 9.65 -7.49
C LEU A 157 0.35 8.37 -6.94
N VAL A 158 1.13 7.29 -6.84
CA VAL A 158 0.65 6.01 -6.31
C VAL A 158 0.21 6.14 -4.85
N THR A 159 0.93 6.92 -4.04
CA THR A 159 0.57 7.16 -2.64
C THR A 159 -0.73 7.94 -2.50
N ILE A 160 -0.90 9.01 -3.29
CA ILE A 160 -2.13 9.82 -3.27
C ILE A 160 -3.32 8.98 -3.71
N CYS A 161 -3.22 8.29 -4.86
CA CYS A 161 -4.30 7.44 -5.37
C CYS A 161 -4.65 6.33 -4.39
N GLY A 162 -3.66 5.67 -3.81
CA GLY A 162 -3.87 4.61 -2.84
C GLY A 162 -4.49 5.12 -1.53
N THR A 163 -4.06 6.29 -1.04
CA THR A 163 -4.68 6.91 0.13
C THR A 163 -6.13 7.30 -0.15
N LEU A 164 -6.42 7.86 -1.32
CA LEU A 164 -7.79 8.15 -1.72
C LEU A 164 -8.65 6.88 -1.82
N ALA A 165 -8.10 5.78 -2.32
CA ALA A 165 -8.80 4.51 -2.43
C ALA A 165 -9.27 3.99 -1.06
N ILE A 166 -8.48 4.14 0.02
CA ILE A 166 -8.85 3.73 1.38
C ILE A 166 -10.17 4.38 1.84
N PHE A 167 -10.41 5.63 1.44
CA PHE A 167 -11.63 6.35 1.83
C PHE A 167 -12.75 6.23 0.80
N LEU A 168 -12.43 6.27 -0.49
CA LEU A 168 -13.42 6.29 -1.55
C LEU A 168 -14.06 4.92 -1.81
N LEU A 169 -13.26 3.83 -1.75
CA LEU A 169 -13.80 2.51 -2.06
C LEU A 169 -14.85 2.04 -1.04
N PRO A 170 -14.68 2.19 0.27
CA PRO A 170 -15.74 1.86 1.22
C PRO A 170 -17.01 2.68 0.97
N ALA A 171 -16.88 3.99 0.78
CA ALA A 171 -18.03 4.87 0.52
C ALA A 171 -18.79 4.48 -0.75
N ILE A 172 -18.08 4.15 -1.82
CA ILE A 172 -18.69 3.68 -3.08
C ILE A 172 -19.29 2.29 -2.90
N GLY A 173 -18.62 1.39 -2.17
CA GLY A 173 -19.10 0.04 -1.89
C GLY A 173 -20.42 0.02 -1.12
N GLU A 174 -20.56 0.90 -0.14
CA GLU A 174 -21.83 1.10 0.59
C GLU A 174 -22.92 1.65 -0.34
N LEU A 175 -22.59 2.62 -1.19
CA LEU A 175 -23.55 3.23 -2.11
C LEU A 175 -24.09 2.21 -3.13
N ILE A 176 -23.25 1.28 -3.59
CA ILE A 176 -23.63 0.22 -4.55
C ILE A 176 -24.34 -0.93 -3.85
N GLY A 177 -24.16 -1.08 -2.53
CA GLY A 177 -24.77 -2.15 -1.72
C GLY A 177 -24.06 -3.50 -1.89
N PHE A 178 -22.73 -3.51 -2.04
CA PHE A 178 -21.96 -4.75 -2.11
C PHE A 178 -22.05 -5.56 -0.81
N SER A 179 -22.19 -6.88 -0.94
CA SER A 179 -21.94 -7.79 0.19
C SER A 179 -20.47 -7.79 0.59
N GLY A 180 -20.12 -8.21 1.81
CA GLY A 180 -18.75 -8.21 2.27
C GLY A 180 -17.78 -8.98 1.35
N ALA A 181 -18.20 -10.12 0.81
CA ALA A 181 -17.39 -10.91 -0.13
C ALA A 181 -17.21 -10.20 -1.49
N GLN A 182 -18.26 -9.57 -2.01
CA GLN A 182 -18.19 -8.79 -3.24
C GLN A 182 -17.31 -7.56 -3.08
N PHE A 183 -17.46 -6.86 -1.96
CA PHE A 183 -16.63 -5.71 -1.62
C PHE A 183 -15.14 -6.08 -1.54
N GLY A 184 -14.81 -7.15 -0.80
CA GLY A 184 -13.42 -7.62 -0.69
C GLY A 184 -12.82 -8.01 -2.04
N SER A 185 -13.57 -8.70 -2.91
CA SER A 185 -13.13 -9.04 -4.26
C SER A 185 -12.91 -7.81 -5.13
N TRP A 186 -13.79 -6.81 -5.02
CA TRP A 186 -13.68 -5.56 -5.76
C TRP A 186 -12.49 -4.72 -5.30
N VAL A 187 -12.28 -4.58 -3.98
CA VAL A 187 -11.11 -3.90 -3.43
C VAL A 187 -9.82 -4.61 -3.84
N GLY A 188 -9.76 -5.94 -3.71
CA GLY A 188 -8.59 -6.72 -4.11
C GLY A 188 -8.26 -6.62 -5.60
N ALA A 189 -9.25 -6.38 -6.47
CA ALA A 189 -9.03 -6.14 -7.89
C ALA A 189 -8.68 -4.68 -8.22
N SER A 190 -9.02 -3.72 -7.35
CA SER A 190 -8.85 -2.29 -7.57
C SER A 190 -7.60 -1.71 -6.94
N VAL A 191 -7.14 -2.29 -5.83
CA VAL A 191 -6.00 -1.81 -5.03
C VAL A 191 -4.90 -2.86 -5.02
N HIS A 192 -3.71 -2.49 -5.46
CA HIS A 192 -2.59 -3.42 -5.61
C HIS A 192 -1.60 -3.37 -4.44
N ASP A 193 -1.70 -2.38 -3.57
CA ASP A 193 -0.91 -2.29 -2.34
C ASP A 193 -1.60 -3.07 -1.22
N VAL A 194 -0.90 -4.06 -0.67
CA VAL A 194 -1.43 -4.94 0.39
C VAL A 194 -1.83 -4.13 1.63
N ALA A 195 -1.05 -3.12 2.01
CA ALA A 195 -1.35 -2.31 3.18
C ALA A 195 -2.64 -1.50 2.98
N GLN A 196 -2.86 -0.95 1.79
CA GLN A 196 -4.06 -0.20 1.43
C GLN A 196 -5.29 -1.11 1.27
N THR A 197 -5.09 -2.35 0.79
CA THR A 197 -6.18 -3.33 0.65
C THR A 197 -6.69 -3.81 2.01
N VAL A 198 -5.81 -3.92 3.00
CA VAL A 198 -6.15 -4.38 4.36
C VAL A 198 -6.67 -3.23 5.24
N ALA A 199 -6.30 -1.99 4.92
CA ALA A 199 -6.77 -0.80 5.63
C ALA A 199 -8.24 -0.51 5.35
#